data_2b46b30dedaac17486581c35a20a16ad
#
_entry.id   2b46b30dedaac17486581c35a20a16ad
#
_cell.length_a   1.000
_cell.length_b   1.000
_cell.length_c   1.000
_cell.angle_alpha   90.00
_cell.angle_beta   90.00
_cell.angle_gamma   90.00
#
_symmetry.space_group_name_H-M   'P 1'
#
loop_
_entity.id
_entity.type
_entity.pdbx_description
1 polymer ?
#
loop_
_entity_poly.entity_id
_entity_poly.type
_entity_poly.pdbx_seq_one_letter_code
_entity_poly.pdbx_strand_id
1 'polypeptide(L)'
;MDIKIKDFEGPLDLLLHLVSKYQMDIYEVPLIEVIEQYLAYLTTLQAMRLEVAGEYMLMASQLTLIKSRRLLPKIAEQATDEEDLEQDLLSQIEEYRKFKLLGEKMALQHEERAQYFSKPKTELVYDDAELVHDKTTIDLFLAFSKLLTKKKEEFRQNH
;
A
#
# COMPACT_ATOMS: atom_id res chain seq x y z
N MET A 1 3.03 12.76 -28.30
CA MET A 1 2.78 12.82 -26.84
C MET A 1 4.11 12.80 -26.14
N ASP A 2 4.48 13.94 -25.55
CA ASP A 2 5.75 14.06 -24.85
C ASP A 2 5.59 13.41 -23.48
N ILE A 3 6.07 12.17 -23.36
CA ILE A 3 6.14 11.47 -22.07
C ILE A 3 7.46 11.94 -21.42
N LYS A 4 7.37 12.67 -20.32
CA LYS A 4 8.54 13.12 -19.57
C LYS A 4 9.00 12.00 -18.63
N ILE A 5 10.31 11.71 -18.59
CA ILE A 5 10.90 10.73 -17.65
C ILE A 5 10.51 10.99 -16.20
N LYS A 6 10.21 12.24 -15.87
CA LYS A 6 9.81 12.64 -14.50
C LYS A 6 8.45 12.12 -14.06
N ASP A 7 7.69 11.47 -14.96
CA ASP A 7 6.33 11.02 -14.70
C ASP A 7 6.26 9.55 -14.29
N PHE A 8 7.38 8.79 -14.35
CA PHE A 8 7.42 7.38 -13.98
C PHE A 8 8.36 7.12 -12.82
N GLU A 9 7.92 6.31 -11.86
CA GLU A 9 8.67 5.92 -10.66
C GLU A 9 9.72 4.83 -10.93
N GLY A 10 9.73 4.24 -12.15
CA GLY A 10 10.68 3.21 -12.55
C GLY A 10 10.28 2.49 -13.84
N PRO A 11 11.09 1.51 -14.28
CA PRO A 11 10.84 0.79 -15.53
C PRO A 11 9.53 -0.02 -15.51
N LEU A 12 9.15 -0.58 -14.37
CA LEU A 12 7.87 -1.30 -14.24
C LEU A 12 6.67 -0.36 -14.34
N ASP A 13 6.79 0.89 -13.86
CA ASP A 13 5.73 1.89 -14.01
C ASP A 13 5.51 2.27 -15.47
N LEU A 14 6.59 2.44 -16.21
CA LEU A 14 6.54 2.68 -17.64
C LEU A 14 5.90 1.49 -18.37
N LEU A 15 6.31 0.24 -18.07
CA LEU A 15 5.73 -0.96 -18.65
C LEU A 15 4.24 -1.09 -18.32
N LEU A 16 3.84 -0.86 -17.07
CA LEU A 16 2.44 -0.85 -16.66
C LEU A 16 1.62 0.19 -17.45
N HIS A 17 2.19 1.38 -17.67
CA HIS A 17 1.55 2.43 -18.48
C HIS A 17 1.36 1.98 -19.93
N LEU A 18 2.37 1.34 -20.54
CA LEU A 18 2.29 0.85 -21.91
C LEU A 18 1.27 -0.27 -22.06
N VAL A 19 1.25 -1.24 -21.11
CA VAL A 19 0.28 -2.33 -21.08
C VAL A 19 -1.16 -1.82 -20.89
N SER A 20 -1.34 -0.84 -20.01
CA SER A 20 -2.67 -0.26 -19.71
C SER A 20 -3.34 0.38 -20.91
N LYS A 21 -2.61 0.76 -21.97
CA LYS A 21 -3.17 1.30 -23.21
C LYS A 21 -4.00 0.30 -23.99
N TYR A 22 -3.74 -0.99 -23.82
CA TYR A 22 -4.43 -2.04 -24.57
C TYR A 22 -5.80 -2.39 -23.98
N GLN A 23 -6.11 -1.98 -22.74
CA GLN A 23 -7.41 -2.19 -22.06
C GLN A 23 -7.86 -3.66 -22.05
N MET A 24 -6.92 -4.60 -21.98
CA MET A 24 -7.15 -6.05 -21.95
C MET A 24 -6.42 -6.67 -20.78
N ASP A 25 -6.60 -7.99 -20.59
CA ASP A 25 -5.87 -8.71 -19.56
C ASP A 25 -4.35 -8.61 -19.82
N ILE A 26 -3.59 -8.48 -18.74
CA ILE A 26 -2.13 -8.31 -18.78
C ILE A 26 -1.43 -9.49 -19.48
N TYR A 27 -2.01 -10.68 -19.38
CA TYR A 27 -1.49 -11.90 -19.99
C TYR A 27 -1.88 -12.06 -21.48
N GLU A 28 -2.83 -11.26 -21.99
CA GLU A 28 -3.28 -11.27 -23.37
C GLU A 28 -2.64 -10.16 -24.21
N VAL A 29 -1.89 -9.26 -23.59
CA VAL A 29 -1.27 -8.11 -24.25
C VAL A 29 -0.23 -8.57 -25.28
N PRO A 30 -0.15 -7.94 -26.46
CA PRO A 30 0.90 -8.21 -27.44
C PRO A 30 2.27 -7.74 -26.91
N LEU A 31 2.94 -8.60 -26.14
CA LEU A 31 4.17 -8.28 -25.41
C LEU A 31 5.28 -7.74 -26.32
N ILE A 32 5.41 -8.24 -27.54
CA ILE A 32 6.40 -7.77 -28.51
C ILE A 32 6.19 -6.28 -28.83
N GLU A 33 4.96 -5.84 -29.03
CA GLU A 33 4.64 -4.43 -29.29
C GLU A 33 4.95 -3.55 -28.08
N VAL A 34 4.66 -4.04 -26.87
CA VAL A 34 5.00 -3.33 -25.65
C VAL A 34 6.51 -3.16 -25.50
N ILE A 35 7.29 -4.23 -25.78
CA ILE A 35 8.75 -4.20 -25.76
C ILE A 35 9.27 -3.17 -26.78
N GLU A 36 8.75 -3.16 -27.98
CA GLU A 36 9.15 -2.20 -29.02
C GLU A 36 8.88 -0.75 -28.61
N GLN A 37 7.72 -0.48 -28.04
CA GLN A 37 7.37 0.84 -27.52
C GLN A 37 8.29 1.27 -26.37
N TYR A 38 8.64 0.35 -25.47
CA TYR A 38 9.57 0.61 -24.38
C TYR A 38 10.96 0.98 -24.91
N LEU A 39 11.50 0.18 -25.82
CA LEU A 39 12.82 0.43 -26.41
C LEU A 39 12.86 1.72 -27.25
N ALA A 40 11.80 2.02 -28.02
CA ALA A 40 11.67 3.26 -28.77
C ALA A 40 11.62 4.48 -27.82
N TYR A 41 10.94 4.36 -26.68
CA TYR A 41 10.91 5.39 -25.68
C TYR A 41 12.31 5.69 -25.12
N LEU A 42 13.08 4.66 -24.72
CA LEU A 42 14.44 4.85 -24.25
C LEU A 42 15.36 5.47 -25.31
N THR A 43 15.23 5.06 -26.56
CA THR A 43 16.01 5.64 -27.67
C THR A 43 15.71 7.13 -27.83
N THR A 44 14.45 7.52 -27.71
CA THR A 44 14.03 8.93 -27.75
C THR A 44 14.66 9.73 -26.62
N LEU A 45 14.71 9.17 -25.41
CA LEU A 45 15.33 9.81 -24.25
C LEU A 45 16.83 10.02 -24.44
N GLN A 46 17.52 9.01 -24.94
CA GLN A 46 18.96 9.09 -25.26
C GLN A 46 19.24 10.15 -26.35
N ALA A 47 18.38 10.22 -27.37
CA ALA A 47 18.48 11.24 -28.42
C ALA A 47 18.32 12.67 -27.88
N MET A 48 17.50 12.85 -26.84
CA MET A 48 17.32 14.12 -26.11
C MET A 48 18.47 14.42 -25.14
N ARG A 49 19.53 13.60 -25.09
CA ARG A 49 20.64 13.69 -24.15
C ARG A 49 20.21 13.68 -22.68
N LEU A 50 19.12 13.01 -22.37
CA LEU A 50 18.66 12.78 -21.01
C LEU A 50 19.39 11.58 -20.44
N GLU A 51 19.88 11.73 -19.21
CA GLU A 51 20.51 10.65 -18.48
C GLU A 51 19.44 9.61 -18.11
N VAL A 52 19.62 8.39 -18.63
CA VAL A 52 18.71 7.26 -18.36
C VAL A 52 19.28 6.47 -17.19
N ALA A 53 18.49 6.30 -16.13
CA ALA A 53 18.89 5.53 -14.97
C ALA A 53 19.22 4.07 -15.33
N GLY A 54 20.21 3.48 -14.65
CA GLY A 54 20.71 2.13 -14.95
C GLY A 54 19.64 1.06 -14.90
N GLU A 55 18.62 1.23 -14.05
CA GLU A 55 17.49 0.30 -13.94
C GLU A 55 16.66 0.19 -15.23
N TYR A 56 16.46 1.29 -15.97
CA TYR A 56 15.80 1.28 -17.27
C TYR A 56 16.61 0.53 -18.32
N MET A 57 17.95 0.65 -18.27
CA MET A 57 18.84 -0.07 -19.18
C MET A 57 18.89 -1.56 -18.87
N LEU A 58 18.84 -1.93 -17.59
CA LEU A 58 18.74 -3.33 -17.16
C LEU A 58 17.45 -3.96 -17.67
N MET A 59 16.32 -3.29 -17.50
CA MET A 59 15.04 -3.74 -18.03
C MET A 59 15.06 -3.83 -19.56
N ALA A 60 15.63 -2.86 -20.25
CA ALA A 60 15.80 -2.91 -21.71
C ALA A 60 16.58 -4.15 -22.18
N SER A 61 17.60 -4.54 -21.45
CA SER A 61 18.39 -5.75 -21.74
C SER A 61 17.55 -7.02 -21.57
N GLN A 62 16.74 -7.11 -20.50
CA GLN A 62 15.83 -8.22 -20.26
C GLN A 62 14.76 -8.30 -21.36
N LEU A 63 14.14 -7.17 -21.73
CA LEU A 63 13.14 -7.10 -22.79
C LEU A 63 13.72 -7.48 -24.15
N THR A 64 14.94 -7.07 -24.45
CA THR A 64 15.65 -7.43 -25.70
C THR A 64 15.91 -8.92 -25.74
N LEU A 65 16.25 -9.54 -24.62
CA LEU A 65 16.45 -10.99 -24.50
C LEU A 65 15.14 -11.74 -24.79
N ILE A 66 14.03 -11.32 -24.16
CA ILE A 66 12.70 -11.90 -24.38
C ILE A 66 12.31 -11.79 -25.86
N LYS A 67 12.46 -10.60 -26.45
CA LYS A 67 12.16 -10.37 -27.86
C LYS A 67 12.99 -11.26 -28.78
N SER A 68 14.32 -11.36 -28.53
CA SER A 68 15.24 -12.18 -29.32
C SER A 68 14.84 -13.64 -29.29
N ARG A 69 14.55 -14.20 -28.11
CA ARG A 69 14.13 -15.58 -27.93
C ARG A 69 12.82 -15.90 -28.66
N ARG A 70 11.84 -15.01 -28.55
CA ARG A 70 10.53 -15.20 -29.19
C ARG A 70 10.58 -15.16 -30.72
N LEU A 71 11.55 -14.43 -31.29
CA LEU A 71 11.74 -14.33 -32.75
C LEU A 71 12.60 -15.47 -33.32
N LEU A 72 13.30 -16.24 -32.49
CA LEU A 72 14.07 -17.38 -32.93
C LEU A 72 13.19 -18.60 -33.21
N PRO A 73 13.55 -19.46 -34.18
CA PRO A 73 12.84 -20.72 -34.39
C PRO A 73 12.91 -21.60 -33.14
N LYS A 74 11.76 -22.05 -32.63
CA LYS A 74 11.69 -22.87 -31.42
C LYS A 74 12.40 -24.21 -31.62
N ILE A 75 13.49 -24.45 -30.92
CA ILE A 75 14.08 -25.77 -30.73
C ILE A 75 13.41 -26.34 -29.48
N ALA A 76 12.83 -27.55 -29.57
CA ALA A 76 11.90 -28.12 -28.59
C ALA A 76 12.38 -28.18 -27.13
N GLU A 77 13.69 -28.11 -26.88
CA GLU A 77 14.27 -28.15 -25.53
C GLU A 77 14.34 -26.79 -24.83
N GLN A 78 14.13 -25.67 -25.54
CA GLN A 78 14.23 -24.31 -24.98
C GLN A 78 12.87 -23.63 -24.75
N ALA A 79 11.78 -24.27 -25.15
CA ALA A 79 10.45 -23.68 -25.11
C ALA A 79 9.93 -23.39 -23.69
N THR A 80 10.32 -24.19 -22.70
CA THR A 80 9.89 -24.02 -21.30
C THR A 80 10.51 -22.80 -20.64
N ASP A 81 11.81 -22.57 -20.86
CA ASP A 81 12.53 -21.44 -20.24
C ASP A 81 12.10 -20.08 -20.80
N GLU A 82 11.53 -20.06 -22.00
CA GLU A 82 11.07 -18.84 -22.66
C GLU A 82 9.70 -18.38 -22.14
N GLU A 83 8.78 -19.31 -21.97
CA GLU A 83 7.46 -19.05 -21.41
C GLU A 83 7.58 -18.57 -19.94
N ASP A 84 8.53 -19.14 -19.20
CA ASP A 84 8.78 -18.75 -17.80
C ASP A 84 9.24 -17.30 -17.67
N LEU A 85 10.14 -16.82 -18.57
CA LEU A 85 10.63 -15.43 -18.53
C LEU A 85 9.55 -14.41 -18.89
N GLU A 86 8.68 -14.71 -19.86
CA GLU A 86 7.56 -13.85 -20.23
C GLU A 86 6.53 -13.79 -19.10
N GLN A 87 6.17 -14.94 -18.54
CA GLN A 87 5.22 -15.03 -17.43
C GLN A 87 5.75 -14.33 -16.16
N ASP A 88 7.03 -14.48 -15.89
CA ASP A 88 7.67 -13.81 -14.75
C ASP A 88 7.61 -12.28 -14.90
N LEU A 89 7.92 -11.75 -16.09
CA LEU A 89 7.79 -10.32 -16.36
C LEU A 89 6.33 -9.83 -16.20
N LEU A 90 5.36 -10.54 -16.77
CA LEU A 90 3.95 -10.16 -16.68
C LEU A 90 3.46 -10.22 -15.23
N SER A 91 3.89 -11.22 -14.47
CA SER A 91 3.62 -11.33 -13.04
C SER A 91 4.18 -10.15 -12.24
N GLN A 92 5.42 -9.73 -12.53
CA GLN A 92 6.04 -8.55 -11.91
C GLN A 92 5.25 -7.27 -12.19
N ILE A 93 4.78 -7.08 -13.43
CA ILE A 93 3.95 -5.91 -13.79
C ILE A 93 2.61 -5.96 -13.06
N GLU A 94 1.99 -7.14 -12.93
CA GLU A 94 0.73 -7.31 -12.20
C GLU A 94 0.91 -7.03 -10.69
N GLU A 95 1.98 -7.53 -10.08
CA GLU A 95 2.31 -7.23 -8.69
C GLU A 95 2.53 -5.72 -8.48
N TYR A 96 3.31 -5.09 -9.36
CA TYR A 96 3.51 -3.65 -9.31
C TYR A 96 2.19 -2.88 -9.39
N ARG A 97 1.27 -3.28 -10.28
CA ARG A 97 -0.08 -2.70 -10.38
C ARG A 97 -0.83 -2.81 -9.05
N LYS A 98 -0.80 -3.99 -8.40
CA LYS A 98 -1.46 -4.21 -7.11
C LYS A 98 -0.87 -3.30 -6.02
N PHE A 99 0.46 -3.19 -5.95
CA PHE A 99 1.14 -2.31 -4.99
C PHE A 99 0.85 -0.83 -5.25
N LYS A 100 0.80 -0.40 -6.50
CA LYS A 100 0.46 0.97 -6.87
C LYS A 100 -0.96 1.35 -6.41
N LEU A 101 -1.93 0.49 -6.68
CA LEU A 101 -3.32 0.68 -6.20
C LEU A 101 -3.42 0.71 -4.67
N LEU A 102 -2.65 -0.13 -3.98
CA LEU A 102 -2.56 -0.11 -2.52
C LEU A 102 -1.96 1.21 -2.02
N GLY A 103 -0.89 1.70 -2.65
CA GLY A 103 -0.25 2.97 -2.33
C GLY A 103 -1.22 4.14 -2.45
N GLU A 104 -1.98 4.22 -3.53
CA GLU A 104 -3.02 5.24 -3.73
C GLU A 104 -4.10 5.17 -2.64
N LYS A 105 -4.55 3.97 -2.29
CA LYS A 105 -5.53 3.78 -1.20
C LYS A 105 -4.98 4.20 0.16
N MET A 106 -3.71 3.87 0.44
CA MET A 106 -3.04 4.30 1.67
C MET A 106 -2.87 5.81 1.73
N ALA A 107 -2.57 6.47 0.60
CA ALA A 107 -2.48 7.92 0.52
C ALA A 107 -3.81 8.59 0.88
N LEU A 108 -4.93 8.09 0.34
CA LEU A 108 -6.27 8.58 0.71
C LEU A 108 -6.56 8.41 2.21
N GLN A 109 -6.24 7.24 2.77
CA GLN A 109 -6.40 7.01 4.22
C GLN A 109 -5.52 7.94 5.06
N HIS A 110 -4.31 8.24 4.56
CA HIS A 110 -3.42 9.20 5.22
C HIS A 110 -4.02 10.61 5.23
N GLU A 111 -4.58 11.06 4.10
CA GLU A 111 -5.25 12.36 4.00
C GLU A 111 -6.45 12.45 4.95
N GLU A 112 -7.28 11.40 5.01
CA GLU A 112 -8.38 11.33 5.98
C GLU A 112 -7.85 11.39 7.42
N ARG A 113 -6.81 10.60 7.75
CA ARG A 113 -6.21 10.57 9.08
C ARG A 113 -5.58 11.91 9.47
N ALA A 114 -5.03 12.65 8.51
CA ALA A 114 -4.42 13.96 8.75
C ALA A 114 -5.42 15.02 9.21
N GLN A 115 -6.72 14.80 9.01
CA GLN A 115 -7.78 15.69 9.51
C GLN A 115 -8.04 15.49 11.01
N TYR A 116 -7.55 14.42 11.62
CA TYR A 116 -7.75 14.10 13.02
C TYR A 116 -6.50 14.40 13.84
N PHE A 117 -6.67 15.22 14.87
CA PHE A 117 -5.61 15.55 15.81
C PHE A 117 -5.82 14.78 17.11
N SER A 118 -4.79 14.13 17.62
CA SER A 118 -4.83 13.53 18.95
C SER A 118 -4.48 14.57 19.99
N LYS A 119 -5.24 14.57 21.09
CA LYS A 119 -4.85 15.38 22.27
C LYS A 119 -3.52 14.85 22.80
N PRO A 120 -2.55 15.72 23.08
CA PRO A 120 -1.31 15.30 23.75
C PRO A 120 -1.63 14.64 25.09
N LYS A 121 -0.82 13.67 25.45
CA LYS A 121 -0.94 12.99 26.74
C LYS A 121 -0.81 14.04 27.85
N THR A 122 -1.91 14.37 28.50
CA THR A 122 -1.90 15.29 29.63
C THR A 122 -1.46 14.47 30.86
N GLU A 123 -0.30 14.78 31.40
CA GLU A 123 0.04 14.30 32.74
C GLU A 123 -0.93 15.01 33.71
N LEU A 124 -1.87 14.25 34.24
CA LEU A 124 -2.67 14.72 35.36
C LEU A 124 -1.73 14.75 36.55
N VAL A 125 -1.15 15.92 36.78
CA VAL A 125 -0.52 16.21 38.08
C VAL A 125 -1.69 16.30 39.03
N TYR A 126 -1.96 15.22 39.73
CA TYR A 126 -2.79 15.30 40.92
C TYR A 126 -1.94 16.05 41.94
N ASP A 127 -2.31 17.29 42.21
CA ASP A 127 -1.86 17.96 43.41
C ASP A 127 -2.22 16.99 44.53
N ASP A 128 -1.23 16.63 45.38
CA ASP A 128 -1.47 15.79 46.54
C ASP A 128 -2.43 16.54 47.49
N ALA A 129 -3.69 16.61 47.07
CA ALA A 129 -4.76 17.03 47.97
C ALA A 129 -4.81 15.93 49.01
N GLU A 130 -4.18 16.20 50.19
CA GLU A 130 -4.37 15.38 51.35
C GLU A 130 -5.86 15.14 51.50
N LEU A 131 -6.29 13.88 51.28
CA LEU A 131 -7.64 13.46 51.57
C LEU A 131 -7.84 13.64 53.08
N VAL A 132 -8.27 14.84 53.45
CA VAL A 132 -8.69 15.08 54.80
C VAL A 132 -9.94 14.25 55.07
N HIS A 133 -9.76 13.10 55.68
CA HIS A 133 -10.83 12.26 56.13
C HIS A 133 -11.49 12.90 57.34
N ASP A 134 -12.43 13.78 57.12
CA ASP A 134 -13.30 14.35 58.16
C ASP A 134 -14.43 13.39 58.59
N LYS A 135 -14.45 12.19 57.98
CA LYS A 135 -15.45 11.14 58.26
C LYS A 135 -14.94 10.20 59.34
N THR A 136 -15.81 10.00 60.31
CA THR A 136 -15.54 9.09 61.42
C THR A 136 -16.07 7.67 61.14
N THR A 137 -15.65 6.68 61.92
CA THR A 137 -16.16 5.30 61.83
C THR A 137 -17.67 5.27 62.02
N ILE A 138 -18.24 6.23 62.76
CA ILE A 138 -19.67 6.38 63.00
C ILE A 138 -20.38 6.77 61.71
N ASP A 139 -19.80 7.69 60.91
CA ASP A 139 -20.39 8.08 59.59
C ASP A 139 -20.42 6.94 58.63
N LEU A 140 -19.41 6.08 58.65
CA LEU A 140 -19.37 4.86 57.84
C LEU A 140 -20.47 3.88 58.26
N PHE A 141 -20.67 3.69 59.58
CA PHE A 141 -21.70 2.84 60.13
C PHE A 141 -23.09 3.35 59.79
N LEU A 142 -23.33 4.66 59.85
CA LEU A 142 -24.59 5.28 59.50
C LEU A 142 -24.89 5.13 57.99
N ALA A 143 -23.88 5.31 57.13
CA ALA A 143 -24.02 5.10 55.71
C ALA A 143 -24.38 3.64 55.35
N PHE A 144 -23.71 2.69 56.02
CA PHE A 144 -23.96 1.27 55.84
C PHE A 144 -25.37 0.86 56.33
N SER A 145 -25.80 1.35 57.49
CA SER A 145 -27.15 1.08 58.03
C SER A 145 -28.25 1.63 57.12
N LYS A 146 -28.05 2.82 56.53
CA LYS A 146 -29.00 3.37 55.52
C LYS A 146 -29.13 2.48 54.29
N LEU A 147 -27.99 1.97 53.79
CA LEU A 147 -28.01 1.04 52.65
C LEU A 147 -28.74 -0.27 52.95
N LEU A 148 -28.53 -0.84 54.15
CA LEU A 148 -29.23 -2.04 54.57
C LEU A 148 -30.73 -1.83 54.70
N THR A 149 -31.16 -0.70 55.25
CA THR A 149 -32.58 -0.36 55.41
C THR A 149 -33.23 -0.19 54.02
N LYS A 150 -32.59 0.53 53.12
CA LYS A 150 -33.06 0.72 51.74
C LYS A 150 -33.21 -0.61 51.01
N LYS A 151 -32.23 -1.49 51.10
CA LYS A 151 -32.27 -2.80 50.47
C LYS A 151 -33.37 -3.70 51.06
N LYS A 152 -33.65 -3.56 52.35
CA LYS A 152 -34.72 -4.30 53.03
C LYS A 152 -36.11 -3.80 52.61
N GLU A 153 -36.27 -2.52 52.30
CA GLU A 153 -37.49 -1.92 51.79
C GLU A 153 -37.75 -2.35 50.34
N GLU A 154 -36.69 -2.35 49.50
CA GLU A 154 -36.79 -2.83 48.11
C GLU A 154 -37.19 -4.33 48.04
N PHE A 155 -36.71 -5.16 48.99
CA PHE A 155 -37.11 -6.57 49.09
C PHE A 155 -38.56 -6.76 49.55
N ARG A 156 -39.09 -5.81 50.33
CA ARG A 156 -40.52 -5.85 50.78
C ARG A 156 -41.49 -5.39 49.71
N GLN A 157 -41.06 -4.56 48.74
CA GLN A 157 -41.93 -4.09 47.67
C GLN A 157 -42.04 -5.08 46.49
N ASN A 158 -41.13 -6.06 46.40
CA ASN A 158 -41.10 -7.06 45.34
C ASN A 158 -41.72 -8.43 45.76
N HIS A 159 -42.42 -8.48 46.87
CA HIS A 159 -43.22 -9.62 47.35
C HIS A 159 -44.55 -9.08 47.83
#